data_90e0199fff11b1a986e752f6b7b240ef
#
_entry.id   90e0199fff11b1a986e752f6b7b240ef
#
_cell.length_a   1.000
_cell.length_b   1.000
_cell.length_c   1.000
_cell.angle_alpha   90.00
_cell.angle_beta   90.00
_cell.angle_gamma   90.00
#
_symmetry.space_group_name_H-M   'P 1'
#
loop_
_entity.id
_entity.type
_entity.pdbx_description
1 polymer ?
#
loop_
_entity_poly.entity_id
_entity_poly.type
_entity_poly.pdbx_seq_one_letter_code
_entity_poly.pdbx_strand_id
1 'polypeptide(L)'
;KKKKKKKKKKKKKKKKKKLKKKKKKIEKKILKKLDEIIKEGLISRKDKILIAFSGGPDSVFLYHFLNLLKNIISIEISIVYINHNLRHDVENDLRFINEFSNSNNVNYYIESVDVKKYAIKNKKSIELSARELRYEAIETIRKKIGYNKIATGHNLDDNVETFIFRLLRGTSVTGLKSIPKTRENIVRPILDFEKSEILSFLKKIEAVWKKP
;
A
#
# COMPACT_ATOMS: atom_id res chain seq x y z
N LYS A 1 -31.89 -31.60 -18.70
CA LYS A 1 -31.77 -30.15 -18.38
C LYS A 1 -31.86 -29.86 -16.86
N LYS A 2 -32.75 -30.50 -16.07
CA LYS A 2 -32.92 -30.28 -14.59
C LYS A 2 -31.67 -30.66 -13.77
N LYS A 3 -30.94 -31.76 -14.08
CA LYS A 3 -29.69 -32.16 -13.38
C LYS A 3 -28.53 -31.14 -13.55
N LYS A 4 -28.37 -30.54 -14.75
CA LYS A 4 -27.35 -29.48 -15.00
C LYS A 4 -27.65 -28.19 -14.22
N LYS A 5 -28.92 -27.79 -14.09
CA LYS A 5 -29.35 -26.61 -13.27
C LYS A 5 -29.09 -26.87 -11.76
N LYS A 6 -29.35 -28.06 -11.23
CA LYS A 6 -29.03 -28.43 -9.82
C LYS A 6 -27.53 -28.40 -9.53
N LYS A 7 -26.68 -28.93 -10.45
CA LYS A 7 -25.22 -28.86 -10.30
C LYS A 7 -24.68 -27.41 -10.31
N LYS A 8 -25.21 -26.55 -11.20
CA LYS A 8 -24.84 -25.11 -11.23
C LYS A 8 -25.25 -24.39 -9.95
N LYS A 9 -26.44 -24.64 -9.39
CA LYS A 9 -26.89 -24.06 -8.10
C LYS A 9 -26.02 -24.52 -6.93
N LYS A 10 -25.64 -25.83 -6.85
CA LYS A 10 -24.73 -26.32 -5.81
C LYS A 10 -23.32 -25.70 -5.91
N LYS A 11 -22.76 -25.56 -7.13
CA LYS A 11 -21.47 -24.87 -7.33
C LYS A 11 -21.53 -23.40 -6.90
N LYS A 12 -22.61 -22.66 -7.25
CA LYS A 12 -22.81 -21.26 -6.81
C LYS A 12 -22.91 -21.15 -5.28
N LYS A 13 -23.66 -22.07 -4.61
CA LYS A 13 -23.77 -22.08 -3.12
C LYS A 13 -22.40 -22.38 -2.45
N LYS A 14 -21.63 -23.35 -2.97
CA LYS A 14 -20.26 -23.63 -2.45
C LYS A 14 -19.33 -22.44 -2.64
N LYS A 15 -19.39 -21.76 -3.79
CA LYS A 15 -18.58 -20.56 -4.08
C LYS A 15 -18.92 -19.40 -3.13
N LYS A 16 -20.23 -19.15 -2.88
CA LYS A 16 -20.69 -18.15 -1.90
C LYS A 16 -20.25 -18.46 -0.45
N LYS A 17 -20.31 -19.75 -0.02
CA LYS A 17 -19.83 -20.16 1.32
C LYS A 17 -18.31 -19.98 1.47
N LYS A 18 -17.51 -20.35 0.45
CA LYS A 18 -16.06 -20.10 0.45
C LYS A 18 -15.74 -18.60 0.52
N LEU A 19 -16.46 -17.76 -0.21
CA LEU A 19 -16.28 -16.32 -0.22
C LEU A 19 -16.60 -15.69 1.16
N LYS A 20 -17.69 -16.12 1.81
CA LYS A 20 -18.04 -15.67 3.18
C LYS A 20 -16.97 -16.07 4.21
N LYS A 21 -16.41 -17.30 4.11
CA LYS A 21 -15.32 -17.74 5.00
C LYS A 21 -14.03 -16.91 4.79
N LYS A 22 -13.66 -16.64 3.53
CA LYS A 22 -12.50 -15.77 3.23
C LYS A 22 -12.69 -14.34 3.76
N LYS A 23 -13.89 -13.76 3.60
CA LYS A 23 -14.23 -12.42 4.11
C LYS A 23 -14.08 -12.32 5.64
N LYS A 24 -14.59 -13.30 6.40
CA LYS A 24 -14.42 -13.35 7.87
C LYS A 24 -12.95 -13.54 8.29
N LYS A 25 -12.16 -14.30 7.51
CA LYS A 25 -10.74 -14.53 7.80
C LYS A 25 -9.93 -13.24 7.66
N ILE A 26 -10.15 -12.47 6.59
CA ILE A 26 -9.43 -11.21 6.38
C ILE A 26 -9.76 -10.15 7.44
N GLU A 27 -11.02 -10.05 7.87
CA GLU A 27 -11.41 -9.14 8.95
C GLU A 27 -10.70 -9.47 10.26
N LYS A 28 -10.69 -10.75 10.64
CA LYS A 28 -9.96 -11.20 11.84
C LYS A 28 -8.47 -10.89 11.73
N LYS A 29 -7.86 -11.10 10.56
CA LYS A 29 -6.45 -10.79 10.32
C LYS A 29 -6.19 -9.29 10.45
N ILE A 30 -7.07 -8.44 9.91
CA ILE A 30 -6.96 -6.99 10.02
C ILE A 30 -7.00 -6.57 11.48
N LEU A 31 -8.02 -7.00 12.25
CA LEU A 31 -8.15 -6.64 13.66
C LEU A 31 -6.94 -7.09 14.48
N LYS A 32 -6.48 -8.33 14.28
CA LYS A 32 -5.26 -8.82 14.93
C LYS A 32 -4.06 -7.97 14.59
N LYS A 33 -3.90 -7.58 13.32
CA LYS A 33 -2.76 -6.77 12.87
C LYS A 33 -2.81 -5.34 13.40
N LEU A 34 -3.99 -4.75 13.53
CA LEU A 34 -4.16 -3.43 14.16
C LEU A 34 -3.70 -3.47 15.64
N ASP A 35 -4.09 -4.53 16.37
CA ASP A 35 -3.66 -4.73 17.75
C ASP A 35 -2.13 -4.95 17.87
N GLU A 36 -1.54 -5.77 16.99
CA GLU A 36 -0.09 -5.99 16.93
C GLU A 36 0.68 -4.69 16.66
N ILE A 37 0.23 -3.86 15.71
CA ILE A 37 0.87 -2.58 15.36
C ILE A 37 0.92 -1.63 16.56
N ILE A 38 -0.16 -1.59 17.35
CA ILE A 38 -0.22 -0.78 18.56
C ILE A 38 0.72 -1.34 19.63
N LYS A 39 0.68 -2.64 19.88
CA LYS A 39 1.52 -3.31 20.90
C LYS A 39 3.02 -3.25 20.58
N GLU A 40 3.38 -3.40 19.33
CA GLU A 40 4.77 -3.30 18.86
C GLU A 40 5.28 -1.83 18.81
N GLY A 41 4.41 -0.84 19.03
CA GLY A 41 4.76 0.57 18.91
C GLY A 41 5.11 1.02 17.49
N LEU A 42 4.70 0.24 16.47
CA LEU A 42 4.95 0.59 15.08
C LEU A 42 4.25 1.91 14.72
N ILE A 43 3.04 2.09 15.22
CA ILE A 43 2.25 3.32 15.16
C ILE A 43 1.67 3.60 16.54
N SER A 44 1.84 4.81 17.04
CA SER A 44 1.45 5.26 18.35
C SER A 44 0.42 6.40 18.29
N ARG A 45 -0.21 6.69 19.42
CA ARG A 45 -1.11 7.85 19.53
C ARG A 45 -0.38 9.14 19.17
N LYS A 46 -1.10 10.06 18.52
CA LYS A 46 -0.60 11.36 18.00
C LYS A 46 0.40 11.26 16.86
N ASP A 47 0.67 10.05 16.33
CA ASP A 47 1.45 9.94 15.11
C ASP A 47 0.74 10.65 13.94
N LYS A 48 1.52 11.37 13.14
CA LYS A 48 1.12 12.03 11.90
C LYS A 48 1.76 11.29 10.75
N ILE A 49 0.94 10.60 9.95
CA ILE A 49 1.39 9.61 8.97
C ILE A 49 1.13 10.09 7.55
N LEU A 50 2.19 10.24 6.76
CA LEU A 50 2.11 10.52 5.34
C LEU A 50 2.15 9.21 4.55
N ILE A 51 1.08 8.87 3.86
CA ILE A 51 0.97 7.64 3.06
C ILE A 51 1.52 7.88 1.66
N ALA A 52 2.53 7.12 1.24
CA ALA A 52 2.97 7.05 -0.16
C ALA A 52 1.86 6.39 -1.01
N PHE A 53 1.12 7.22 -1.77
CA PHE A 53 -0.12 6.83 -2.41
C PHE A 53 0.00 6.86 -3.93
N SER A 54 -0.05 5.70 -4.57
CA SER A 54 -0.02 5.56 -6.04
C SER A 54 -1.41 5.42 -6.68
N GLY A 55 -2.46 5.28 -5.86
CA GLY A 55 -3.80 4.93 -6.33
C GLY A 55 -3.99 3.44 -6.66
N GLY A 56 -2.92 2.66 -6.66
CA GLY A 56 -2.98 1.21 -6.83
C GLY A 56 -3.56 0.48 -5.60
N PRO A 57 -3.92 -0.81 -5.74
CA PRO A 57 -4.65 -1.53 -4.71
C PRO A 57 -3.93 -1.59 -3.35
N ASP A 58 -2.59 -1.67 -3.34
CA ASP A 58 -1.84 -1.74 -2.08
C ASP A 58 -1.88 -0.43 -1.31
N SER A 59 -1.72 0.70 -2.00
CA SER A 59 -1.79 2.02 -1.38
C SER A 59 -3.21 2.38 -0.93
N VAL A 60 -4.24 1.98 -1.69
CA VAL A 60 -5.65 2.14 -1.31
C VAL A 60 -5.97 1.25 -0.09
N PHE A 61 -5.51 0.00 -0.07
CA PHE A 61 -5.68 -0.87 1.10
C PHE A 61 -4.96 -0.29 2.32
N LEU A 62 -3.73 0.19 2.18
CA LEU A 62 -2.97 0.82 3.26
C LEU A 62 -3.74 2.01 3.85
N TYR A 63 -4.32 2.87 3.01
CA TYR A 63 -5.16 3.96 3.46
C TYR A 63 -6.34 3.47 4.31
N HIS A 64 -7.14 2.54 3.80
CA HIS A 64 -8.28 2.01 4.54
C HIS A 64 -7.88 1.30 5.83
N PHE A 65 -6.76 0.58 5.82
CA PHE A 65 -6.19 -0.07 7.00
C PHE A 65 -5.81 0.96 8.09
N LEU A 66 -5.11 2.04 7.71
CA LEU A 66 -4.75 3.10 8.65
C LEU A 66 -5.97 3.93 9.09
N ASN A 67 -6.97 4.08 8.23
CA ASN A 67 -8.22 4.74 8.60
C ASN A 67 -9.01 3.92 9.64
N LEU A 68 -8.96 2.58 9.59
CA LEU A 68 -9.48 1.73 10.68
C LEU A 68 -8.68 1.93 11.97
N LEU A 69 -7.35 2.04 11.89
CA LEU A 69 -6.50 2.33 13.06
C LEU A 69 -6.82 3.69 13.68
N LYS A 70 -7.07 4.72 12.83
CA LYS A 70 -7.49 6.05 13.28
C LYS A 70 -8.75 6.03 14.15
N ASN A 71 -9.66 5.07 13.95
CA ASN A 71 -10.84 4.91 14.78
C ASN A 71 -10.55 4.25 16.14
N ILE A 72 -9.35 3.66 16.32
CA ILE A 72 -8.94 2.98 17.57
C ILE A 72 -8.02 3.87 18.38
N ILE A 73 -7.07 4.53 17.72
CA ILE A 73 -6.11 5.45 18.34
C ILE A 73 -6.09 6.78 17.59
N SER A 74 -5.83 7.86 18.30
CA SER A 74 -5.75 9.21 17.71
C SER A 74 -4.47 9.32 16.87
N ILE A 75 -4.62 9.25 15.54
CA ILE A 75 -3.57 9.50 14.55
C ILE A 75 -4.08 10.46 13.47
N GLU A 76 -3.16 11.16 12.83
CA GLU A 76 -3.44 12.00 11.66
C GLU A 76 -2.91 11.32 10.41
N ILE A 77 -3.68 11.36 9.31
CA ILE A 77 -3.33 10.69 8.06
C ILE A 77 -3.49 11.69 6.92
N SER A 78 -2.48 11.75 6.05
CA SER A 78 -2.54 12.40 4.73
C SER A 78 -1.92 11.49 3.69
N ILE A 79 -2.23 11.73 2.42
CA ILE A 79 -1.67 10.98 1.31
C ILE A 79 -0.74 11.87 0.47
N VAL A 80 0.28 11.27 -0.14
CA VAL A 80 1.18 11.95 -1.08
C VAL A 80 1.34 11.14 -2.35
N TYR A 81 1.14 11.78 -3.48
CA TYR A 81 1.40 11.23 -4.80
C TYR A 81 2.63 11.88 -5.41
N ILE A 82 3.55 11.05 -5.92
CA ILE A 82 4.73 11.53 -6.64
C ILE A 82 4.55 11.23 -8.12
N ASN A 83 4.47 12.30 -8.91
CA ASN A 83 4.47 12.20 -10.35
C ASN A 83 5.90 12.10 -10.86
N HIS A 84 6.23 10.98 -11.48
CA HIS A 84 7.57 10.70 -12.02
C HIS A 84 7.84 11.31 -13.40
N ASN A 85 6.84 11.95 -14.02
CA ASN A 85 6.89 12.49 -15.39
C ASN A 85 7.36 11.46 -16.44
N LEU A 86 7.04 10.19 -16.22
CA LEU A 86 7.38 9.09 -17.14
C LEU A 86 6.21 8.67 -18.04
N ARG A 87 4.98 9.06 -17.71
CA ARG A 87 3.74 8.69 -18.43
C ARG A 87 3.04 9.92 -18.96
N HIS A 88 2.37 9.79 -20.11
CA HIS A 88 1.56 10.87 -20.68
C HIS A 88 0.20 11.06 -20.00
N ASP A 89 -0.25 10.09 -19.21
CA ASP A 89 -1.60 10.04 -18.64
C ASP A 89 -1.63 10.47 -17.14
N VAL A 90 -0.91 11.54 -16.82
CA VAL A 90 -0.85 12.10 -15.46
C VAL A 90 -2.20 12.68 -15.02
N GLU A 91 -2.99 13.21 -15.95
CA GLU A 91 -4.29 13.84 -15.65
C GLU A 91 -5.28 12.87 -15.02
N ASN A 92 -5.35 11.62 -15.50
CA ASN A 92 -6.19 10.58 -14.91
C ASN A 92 -5.74 10.21 -13.50
N ASP A 93 -4.43 10.24 -13.26
CA ASP A 93 -3.87 10.00 -11.93
C ASP A 93 -4.28 11.10 -10.96
N LEU A 94 -4.14 12.37 -11.37
CA LEU A 94 -4.50 13.53 -10.56
C LEU A 94 -6.01 13.57 -10.28
N ARG A 95 -6.83 13.28 -11.30
CA ARG A 95 -8.28 13.19 -11.13
C ARG A 95 -8.65 12.13 -10.10
N PHE A 96 -8.10 10.92 -10.23
CA PHE A 96 -8.35 9.83 -9.28
C PHE A 96 -7.97 10.21 -7.85
N ILE A 97 -6.81 10.86 -7.66
CA ILE A 97 -6.33 11.28 -6.32
C ILE A 97 -7.27 12.32 -5.72
N ASN A 98 -7.69 13.30 -6.51
CA ASN A 98 -8.62 14.33 -6.07
C ASN A 98 -9.99 13.72 -5.68
N GLU A 99 -10.55 12.85 -6.52
CA GLU A 99 -11.80 12.14 -6.22
C GLU A 99 -11.67 11.26 -4.98
N PHE A 100 -10.56 10.53 -4.84
CA PHE A 100 -10.28 9.71 -3.67
C PHE A 100 -10.16 10.54 -2.40
N SER A 101 -9.43 11.65 -2.46
CA SER A 101 -9.25 12.57 -1.32
C SER A 101 -10.58 13.16 -0.86
N ASN A 102 -11.39 13.68 -1.78
CA ASN A 102 -12.70 14.25 -1.49
C ASN A 102 -13.66 13.22 -0.90
N SER A 103 -13.74 12.02 -1.51
CA SER A 103 -14.63 10.94 -1.06
C SER A 103 -14.28 10.40 0.33
N ASN A 104 -13.01 10.51 0.73
CA ASN A 104 -12.52 9.98 2.01
C ASN A 104 -12.19 11.08 3.03
N ASN A 105 -12.40 12.35 2.70
CA ASN A 105 -12.06 13.53 3.52
C ASN A 105 -10.62 13.42 4.08
N VAL A 106 -9.65 13.21 3.18
CA VAL A 106 -8.23 13.09 3.51
C VAL A 106 -7.41 14.14 2.78
N ASN A 107 -6.51 14.81 3.47
CA ASN A 107 -5.59 15.77 2.85
C ASN A 107 -4.63 15.05 1.92
N TYR A 108 -4.31 15.68 0.79
CA TYR A 108 -3.36 15.14 -0.16
C TYR A 108 -2.31 16.16 -0.60
N TYR A 109 -1.16 15.63 -0.98
CA TYR A 109 -0.03 16.40 -1.53
C TYR A 109 0.40 15.77 -2.84
N ILE A 110 0.83 16.59 -3.77
CA ILE A 110 1.34 16.17 -5.07
C ILE A 110 2.71 16.81 -5.27
N GLU A 111 3.68 16.01 -5.71
CA GLU A 111 5.00 16.48 -6.08
C GLU A 111 5.38 15.86 -7.43
N SER A 112 6.02 16.65 -8.29
CA SER A 112 6.50 16.19 -9.59
C SER A 112 8.01 16.14 -9.60
N VAL A 113 8.58 15.04 -10.10
CA VAL A 113 10.02 14.82 -10.18
C VAL A 113 10.43 14.49 -11.61
N ASP A 114 11.57 15.01 -12.05
CA ASP A 114 12.12 14.71 -13.38
C ASP A 114 13.11 13.54 -13.28
N VAL A 115 12.56 12.34 -13.39
CA VAL A 115 13.35 11.10 -13.30
C VAL A 115 14.35 10.96 -14.44
N LYS A 116 14.01 11.38 -15.67
CA LYS A 116 14.91 11.25 -16.82
C LYS A 116 16.14 12.12 -16.66
N LYS A 117 15.95 13.39 -16.31
CA LYS A 117 17.05 14.33 -16.07
C LYS A 117 17.96 13.86 -14.94
N TYR A 118 17.36 13.37 -13.83
CA TYR A 118 18.12 12.84 -12.69
C TYR A 118 18.92 11.59 -13.06
N ALA A 119 18.34 10.64 -13.81
CA ALA A 119 18.99 9.42 -14.25
C ALA A 119 20.22 9.72 -15.13
N ILE A 120 20.09 10.61 -16.11
CA ILE A 120 21.19 11.04 -16.99
C ILE A 120 22.30 11.69 -16.18
N LYS A 121 21.95 12.68 -15.34
CA LYS A 121 22.92 13.43 -14.53
C LYS A 121 23.74 12.52 -13.60
N ASN A 122 23.09 11.51 -13.00
CA ASN A 122 23.71 10.64 -11.98
C ASN A 122 24.18 9.29 -12.54
N LYS A 123 24.06 9.05 -13.86
CA LYS A 123 24.42 7.78 -14.53
C LYS A 123 23.76 6.56 -13.87
N LYS A 124 22.48 6.68 -13.52
CA LYS A 124 21.68 5.64 -12.84
C LYS A 124 20.58 5.13 -13.76
N SER A 125 20.05 3.92 -13.46
CA SER A 125 18.86 3.41 -14.13
C SER A 125 17.64 4.29 -13.81
N ILE A 126 16.66 4.30 -14.71
CA ILE A 126 15.37 5.03 -14.52
C ILE A 126 14.66 4.53 -13.26
N GLU A 127 14.66 3.22 -13.03
CA GLU A 127 14.01 2.62 -11.85
C GLU A 127 14.64 3.07 -10.53
N LEU A 128 15.98 3.03 -10.45
CA LEU A 128 16.70 3.48 -9.25
C LEU A 128 16.49 4.98 -9.03
N SER A 129 16.56 5.77 -10.08
CA SER A 129 16.33 7.22 -10.04
C SER A 129 14.91 7.57 -9.59
N ALA A 130 13.89 6.89 -10.11
CA ALA A 130 12.50 7.05 -9.72
C ALA A 130 12.30 6.69 -8.23
N ARG A 131 12.98 5.64 -7.76
CA ARG A 131 12.93 5.23 -6.36
C ARG A 131 13.57 6.27 -5.44
N GLU A 132 14.76 6.74 -5.75
CA GLU A 132 15.48 7.74 -4.95
C GLU A 132 14.68 9.04 -4.86
N LEU A 133 14.31 9.62 -6.00
CA LEU A 133 13.54 10.85 -6.07
C LEU A 133 12.19 10.76 -5.35
N ARG A 134 11.52 9.60 -5.44
CA ARG A 134 10.27 9.38 -4.71
C ARG A 134 10.47 9.48 -3.20
N TYR A 135 11.48 8.82 -2.65
CA TYR A 135 11.74 8.88 -1.20
C TYR A 135 12.17 10.27 -0.75
N GLU A 136 13.02 10.95 -1.52
CA GLU A 136 13.45 12.32 -1.25
C GLU A 136 12.27 13.30 -1.25
N ALA A 137 11.41 13.23 -2.26
CA ALA A 137 10.24 14.09 -2.37
C ALA A 137 9.24 13.85 -1.21
N ILE A 138 8.96 12.58 -0.88
CA ILE A 138 8.05 12.25 0.23
C ILE A 138 8.63 12.73 1.56
N GLU A 139 9.93 12.58 1.79
CA GLU A 139 10.59 13.03 3.02
C GLU A 139 10.59 14.56 3.14
N THR A 140 10.79 15.26 2.03
CA THR A 140 10.73 16.73 1.97
C THR A 140 9.32 17.22 2.36
N ILE A 141 8.28 16.61 1.77
CA ILE A 141 6.89 16.96 2.11
C ILE A 141 6.59 16.62 3.56
N ARG A 142 6.98 15.43 4.04
CA ARG A 142 6.78 15.01 5.42
C ARG A 142 7.32 16.04 6.42
N LYS A 143 8.56 16.50 6.20
CA LYS A 143 9.19 17.52 7.05
C LYS A 143 8.45 18.86 6.98
N LYS A 144 8.09 19.30 5.77
CA LYS A 144 7.39 20.55 5.54
C LYS A 144 6.04 20.64 6.28
N ILE A 145 5.29 19.54 6.33
CA ILE A 145 3.98 19.48 6.99
C ILE A 145 4.05 19.05 8.46
N GLY A 146 5.24 18.81 9.01
CA GLY A 146 5.44 18.42 10.40
C GLY A 146 4.94 17.01 10.75
N TYR A 147 4.98 16.08 9.78
CA TYR A 147 4.60 14.68 10.01
C TYR A 147 5.82 13.87 10.48
N ASN A 148 5.59 12.87 11.32
CA ASN A 148 6.68 12.08 11.93
C ASN A 148 6.87 10.71 11.30
N LYS A 149 5.91 10.21 10.51
CA LYS A 149 6.01 8.88 9.85
C LYS A 149 5.61 8.93 8.38
N ILE A 150 6.22 8.04 7.59
CA ILE A 150 5.83 7.71 6.21
C ILE A 150 5.34 6.27 6.20
N ALA A 151 4.15 6.01 5.69
CA ALA A 151 3.65 4.66 5.48
C ALA A 151 3.74 4.26 4.01
N THR A 152 4.26 3.05 3.74
CA THR A 152 4.38 2.51 2.39
C THR A 152 3.62 1.20 2.24
N GLY A 153 3.04 0.98 1.05
CA GLY A 153 2.17 -0.14 0.73
C GLY A 153 2.90 -1.43 0.37
N HIS A 154 4.09 -1.70 0.93
CA HIS A 154 4.76 -2.98 0.74
C HIS A 154 3.96 -4.09 1.41
N ASN A 155 3.76 -5.19 0.69
CA ASN A 155 3.00 -6.36 1.10
C ASN A 155 3.86 -7.63 1.18
N LEU A 156 3.26 -8.79 1.46
CA LEU A 156 4.00 -10.05 1.60
C LEU A 156 4.60 -10.53 0.28
N ASP A 157 3.91 -10.30 -0.85
CA ASP A 157 4.41 -10.71 -2.17
C ASP A 157 5.68 -9.92 -2.51
N ASP A 158 5.73 -8.60 -2.25
CA ASP A 158 6.93 -7.77 -2.43
C ASP A 158 8.10 -8.27 -1.56
N ASN A 159 7.77 -8.76 -0.35
CA ASN A 159 8.78 -9.30 0.56
C ASN A 159 9.38 -10.60 0.04
N VAL A 160 8.55 -11.50 -0.50
CA VAL A 160 8.96 -12.75 -1.14
C VAL A 160 9.77 -12.46 -2.40
N GLU A 161 9.33 -11.55 -3.27
CA GLU A 161 10.06 -11.13 -4.46
C GLU A 161 11.45 -10.59 -4.10
N THR A 162 11.54 -9.73 -3.09
CA THR A 162 12.81 -9.17 -2.61
C THR A 162 13.74 -10.27 -2.11
N PHE A 163 13.22 -11.24 -1.37
CA PHE A 163 13.99 -12.38 -0.87
C PHE A 163 14.54 -13.25 -2.01
N ILE A 164 13.67 -13.64 -2.97
CA ILE A 164 14.07 -14.45 -4.14
C ILE A 164 15.12 -13.69 -4.96
N PHE A 165 14.92 -12.42 -5.20
CA PHE A 165 15.85 -11.60 -5.97
C PHE A 165 17.25 -11.50 -5.33
N ARG A 166 17.31 -11.39 -4.00
CA ARG A 166 18.57 -11.41 -3.26
C ARG A 166 19.24 -12.79 -3.31
N LEU A 167 18.45 -13.85 -3.20
CA LEU A 167 18.94 -15.23 -3.31
C LEU A 167 19.59 -15.48 -4.67
N LEU A 168 18.93 -15.10 -5.76
CA LEU A 168 19.42 -15.26 -7.13
C LEU A 168 20.70 -14.43 -7.41
N ARG A 169 20.90 -13.32 -6.71
CA ARG A 169 22.13 -12.51 -6.81
C ARG A 169 23.31 -13.04 -5.98
N GLY A 170 23.15 -14.16 -5.32
CA GLY A 170 24.25 -14.76 -4.52
C GLY A 170 24.61 -13.96 -3.27
N THR A 171 23.63 -13.33 -2.64
CA THR A 171 23.83 -12.57 -1.40
C THR A 171 24.16 -13.52 -0.23
N SER A 172 25.07 -13.10 0.67
CA SER A 172 25.35 -13.84 1.91
C SER A 172 24.09 -14.04 2.77
N VAL A 173 24.11 -15.02 3.67
CA VAL A 173 22.97 -15.32 4.59
C VAL A 173 22.51 -14.06 5.36
N THR A 174 23.46 -13.20 5.73
CA THR A 174 23.15 -11.90 6.37
C THR A 174 22.47 -10.91 5.44
N GLY A 175 22.64 -11.01 4.12
CA GLY A 175 22.00 -10.18 3.10
C GLY A 175 20.61 -10.66 2.68
N LEU A 176 20.22 -11.89 3.04
CA LEU A 176 18.89 -12.46 2.75
C LEU A 176 17.76 -11.89 3.64
N LYS A 177 18.03 -10.82 4.37
CA LYS A 177 17.01 -10.19 5.25
C LYS A 177 15.79 -9.75 4.45
N SER A 178 14.62 -10.05 4.97
CA SER A 178 13.33 -9.56 4.47
C SER A 178 13.26 -8.02 4.48
N ILE A 179 12.24 -7.46 3.83
CA ILE A 179 11.93 -6.04 3.95
C ILE A 179 11.58 -5.75 5.43
N PRO A 180 12.27 -4.82 6.11
CA PRO A 180 11.99 -4.54 7.51
C PRO A 180 10.65 -3.83 7.68
N LYS A 181 9.92 -4.10 8.79
CA LYS A 181 8.67 -3.40 9.13
C LYS A 181 8.88 -1.88 9.30
N THR A 182 10.07 -1.51 9.82
CA THR A 182 10.47 -0.11 10.02
C THR A 182 11.85 0.14 9.43
N ARG A 183 12.05 1.35 8.93
CA ARG A 183 13.36 1.89 8.59
C ARG A 183 13.31 3.39 8.82
N GLU A 184 14.02 3.89 9.84
CA GLU A 184 13.95 5.30 10.23
C GLU A 184 12.48 5.72 10.51
N ASN A 185 11.97 6.69 9.77
CA ASN A 185 10.59 7.17 9.85
C ASN A 185 9.61 6.42 8.92
N ILE A 186 10.09 5.43 8.16
CA ILE A 186 9.26 4.66 7.23
C ILE A 186 8.71 3.43 7.94
N VAL A 187 7.38 3.25 7.88
CA VAL A 187 6.66 2.09 8.41
C VAL A 187 5.95 1.33 7.29
N ARG A 188 5.81 0.00 7.46
CA ARG A 188 5.17 -0.90 6.50
C ARG A 188 4.10 -1.74 7.19
N PRO A 189 2.95 -1.13 7.47
CA PRO A 189 1.91 -1.76 8.31
C PRO A 189 1.28 -3.00 7.69
N ILE A 190 1.31 -3.11 6.35
CA ILE A 190 0.63 -4.16 5.60
C ILE A 190 1.58 -5.24 5.05
N LEU A 191 2.82 -5.29 5.54
CA LEU A 191 3.87 -6.19 5.04
C LEU A 191 3.51 -7.69 5.17
N ASP A 192 2.60 -8.05 6.08
CA ASP A 192 2.18 -9.43 6.32
C ASP A 192 0.90 -9.82 5.54
N PHE A 193 0.38 -8.94 4.69
CA PHE A 193 -0.80 -9.22 3.87
C PHE A 193 -0.42 -9.69 2.48
N GLU A 194 -1.03 -10.80 2.04
CA GLU A 194 -0.93 -11.26 0.65
C GLU A 194 -1.72 -10.32 -0.30
N LYS A 195 -1.25 -10.18 -1.54
CA LYS A 195 -1.97 -9.43 -2.58
C LYS A 195 -3.42 -9.90 -2.75
N SER A 196 -3.62 -11.22 -2.66
CA SER A 196 -4.95 -11.84 -2.74
C SER A 196 -5.89 -11.41 -1.62
N GLU A 197 -5.36 -11.20 -0.41
CA GLU A 197 -6.11 -10.73 0.76
C GLU A 197 -6.47 -9.25 0.61
N ILE A 198 -5.51 -8.43 0.16
CA ILE A 198 -5.70 -7.00 -0.13
C ILE A 198 -6.86 -6.81 -1.12
N LEU A 199 -6.79 -7.47 -2.28
CA LEU A 199 -7.84 -7.40 -3.29
C LEU A 199 -9.19 -7.92 -2.81
N SER A 200 -9.20 -8.96 -1.97
CA SER A 200 -10.43 -9.50 -1.38
C SER A 200 -11.11 -8.52 -0.42
N PHE A 201 -10.32 -7.78 0.36
CA PHE A 201 -10.82 -6.75 1.26
C PHE A 201 -11.37 -5.56 0.48
N LEU A 202 -10.61 -5.01 -0.47
CA LEU A 202 -11.03 -3.87 -1.29
C LEU A 202 -12.34 -4.15 -2.04
N LYS A 203 -12.48 -5.35 -2.63
CA LYS A 203 -13.73 -5.78 -3.25
C LYS A 203 -14.90 -5.89 -2.26
N LYS A 204 -14.62 -6.20 -0.99
CA LYS A 204 -15.65 -6.29 0.03
C LYS A 204 -16.22 -4.93 0.43
N ILE A 205 -15.34 -3.93 0.56
CA ILE A 205 -15.73 -2.56 0.92
C ILE A 205 -16.08 -1.71 -0.31
N GLU A 206 -16.12 -2.33 -1.50
CA GLU A 206 -16.41 -1.67 -2.80
C GLU A 206 -15.49 -0.48 -3.08
N ALA A 207 -14.26 -0.54 -2.56
CA ALA A 207 -13.28 0.51 -2.79
C ALA A 207 -12.89 0.57 -4.26
N VAL A 208 -12.65 1.79 -4.74
CA VAL A 208 -12.14 2.06 -6.09
C VAL A 208 -10.62 2.19 -6.03
N TRP A 209 -9.92 1.60 -7.00
CA TRP A 209 -8.48 1.73 -7.16
C TRP A 209 -8.11 1.75 -8.64
N LYS A 210 -6.96 2.33 -8.95
CA LYS A 210 -6.41 2.34 -10.31
C LYS A 210 -6.00 0.92 -10.73
N LYS A 211 -6.42 0.52 -11.90
CA LYS A 211 -5.89 -0.69 -12.53
C LYS A 211 -4.51 -0.37 -13.13
N PRO A 212 -3.59 -1.34 -13.15
CA PRO A 212 -2.29 -1.18 -13.78
C PRO A 212 -2.39 -0.93 -15.26
#